data_0b7f5f46a48ef0766c7fe659d2932216
#
_entry.id   0b7f5f46a48ef0766c7fe659d2932216
#
_cell.length_a   1.000
_cell.length_b   1.000
_cell.length_c   1.000
_cell.angle_alpha   90.00
_cell.angle_beta   90.00
_cell.angle_gamma   90.00
#
_symmetry.space_group_name_H-M   'P 1'
#
loop_
_entity.id
_entity.type
_entity.pdbx_description
1 polymer ?
#
loop_
_entity_poly.entity_id
_entity_poly.type
_entity_poly.pdbx_seq_one_letter_code
_entity_poly.pdbx_strand_id
1 'polypeptide(L)'
;MNNAGRKLIYEDRYVPVMQVENRIQELNDFVNTDSSQQLVSLLIKLGVQSYTAKCLACLHNHGPSTSRMLQNNCNIRQPDVSVAIAELRRLNVVELDSSAANGRGRPSHIYHLKGTLNECIIPFIEEAQNNITHIISAINTLEQLARKMED
;
A
#
# COMPACT_ATOMS: atom_id res chain seq x y z
N MET A 1 -27.82 -15.75 28.84
CA MET A 1 -27.92 -14.44 28.26
C MET A 1 -27.04 -14.30 27.05
N ASN A 2 -27.62 -13.83 26.01
CA ASN A 2 -26.92 -13.76 24.76
C ASN A 2 -25.97 -12.58 24.70
N ASN A 3 -24.71 -12.84 24.55
CA ASN A 3 -23.69 -11.82 24.39
C ASN A 3 -23.48 -11.38 22.95
N ALA A 4 -24.39 -11.77 22.07
CA ALA A 4 -24.27 -11.51 20.65
C ALA A 4 -24.18 -10.02 20.32
N GLY A 5 -24.67 -9.17 21.17
CA GLY A 5 -24.56 -7.72 20.99
C GLY A 5 -23.36 -7.09 21.69
N ARG A 6 -22.59 -7.88 22.35
CA ARG A 6 -21.46 -7.32 23.05
C ARG A 6 -20.25 -7.24 22.16
N LYS A 7 -19.70 -6.16 22.19
CA LYS A 7 -18.74 -5.86 21.29
C LYS A 7 -17.52 -5.49 21.92
N LEU A 8 -16.56 -6.22 21.56
CA LEU A 8 -15.24 -5.83 21.78
C LEU A 8 -14.93 -4.82 20.75
N ILE A 9 -14.85 -3.69 20.92
CA ILE A 9 -14.31 -2.66 20.08
C ILE A 9 -14.40 -2.89 18.61
N TYR A 10 -13.68 -3.72 18.01
CA TYR A 10 -14.00 -4.22 16.68
C TYR A 10 -14.55 -5.60 16.73
N GLU A 11 -14.25 -6.31 17.73
CA GLU A 11 -14.70 -7.64 17.89
C GLU A 11 -16.16 -7.71 18.10
N ASP A 12 -16.65 -6.67 18.69
CA ASP A 12 -18.00 -6.62 18.98
C ASP A 12 -18.86 -6.09 17.92
N ARG A 13 -18.34 -5.75 16.81
CA ARG A 13 -19.16 -5.51 15.65
C ARG A 13 -19.62 -6.84 15.13
N TYR A 14 -20.90 -7.02 15.12
CA TYR A 14 -21.47 -8.16 14.44
C TYR A 14 -21.03 -8.17 12.98
N VAL A 15 -20.26 -9.17 12.62
CA VAL A 15 -19.88 -9.41 11.23
C VAL A 15 -20.78 -10.53 10.74
N PRO A 16 -21.65 -10.29 9.76
CA PRO A 16 -22.48 -11.33 9.19
C PRO A 16 -21.63 -12.49 8.67
N VAL A 17 -22.10 -13.70 8.87
CA VAL A 17 -21.38 -14.92 8.45
C VAL A 17 -21.02 -14.86 6.97
N MET A 18 -21.91 -14.34 6.12
CA MET A 18 -21.65 -14.17 4.70
C MET A 18 -20.42 -13.29 4.41
N GLN A 19 -20.18 -12.26 5.21
CA GLN A 19 -18.98 -11.41 5.04
C GLN A 19 -17.72 -12.16 5.44
N VAL A 20 -17.78 -13.02 6.44
CA VAL A 20 -16.64 -13.85 6.84
C VAL A 20 -16.32 -14.87 5.77
N GLU A 21 -17.34 -15.55 5.24
CA GLU A 21 -17.16 -16.50 4.15
C GLU A 21 -16.58 -15.86 2.89
N ASN A 22 -17.10 -14.70 2.52
CA ASN A 22 -16.57 -13.94 1.38
C ASN A 22 -15.10 -13.57 1.59
N ARG A 23 -14.73 -13.14 2.79
CA ARG A 23 -13.33 -12.82 3.11
C ARG A 23 -12.43 -14.05 3.08
N ILE A 24 -12.92 -15.19 3.53
CA ILE A 24 -12.18 -16.45 3.46
C ILE A 24 -11.98 -16.83 1.99
N GLN A 25 -13.00 -16.68 1.17
CA GLN A 25 -12.90 -16.96 -0.26
C GLN A 25 -11.92 -16.03 -0.93
N GLU A 26 -11.99 -14.73 -0.64
CA GLU A 26 -11.01 -13.73 -1.14
C GLU A 26 -9.57 -14.09 -0.75
N LEU A 27 -9.35 -14.56 0.48
CA LEU A 27 -8.05 -15.01 0.94
C LEU A 27 -7.57 -16.26 0.21
N ASN A 28 -8.46 -17.20 -0.03
CA ASN A 28 -8.15 -18.43 -0.78
C ASN A 28 -7.78 -18.11 -2.23
N ASP A 29 -8.57 -17.25 -2.87
CA ASP A 29 -8.29 -16.80 -4.24
C ASP A 29 -6.95 -16.04 -4.29
N PHE A 30 -6.68 -15.25 -3.26
CA PHE A 30 -5.43 -14.51 -3.12
C PHE A 30 -4.21 -15.44 -2.99
N VAL A 31 -4.30 -16.50 -2.21
CA VAL A 31 -3.19 -17.46 -2.02
C VAL A 31 -2.82 -18.16 -3.33
N ASN A 32 -3.77 -18.31 -4.24
CA ASN A 32 -3.54 -18.94 -5.54
C ASN A 32 -3.02 -17.97 -6.61
N THR A 33 -2.84 -16.70 -6.26
CA THR A 33 -2.38 -15.68 -7.17
C THR A 33 -0.85 -15.57 -7.15
N ASP A 34 -0.26 -15.04 -8.21
CA ASP A 34 1.17 -14.73 -8.26
C ASP A 34 1.59 -13.79 -7.12
N SER A 35 2.76 -14.05 -6.53
CA SER A 35 3.27 -13.31 -5.37
C SER A 35 3.35 -11.80 -5.61
N SER A 36 3.68 -11.39 -6.83
CA SER A 36 3.72 -9.95 -7.16
C SER A 36 2.34 -9.31 -7.12
N GLN A 37 1.33 -10.01 -7.60
CA GLN A 37 -0.06 -9.54 -7.54
C GLN A 37 -0.56 -9.51 -6.10
N GLN A 38 -0.17 -10.48 -5.29
CA GLN A 38 -0.47 -10.50 -3.86
C GLN A 38 0.14 -9.29 -3.15
N LEU A 39 1.41 -8.99 -3.42
CA LEU A 39 2.09 -7.83 -2.87
C LEU A 39 1.35 -6.53 -3.22
N VAL A 40 1.03 -6.34 -4.49
CA VAL A 40 0.29 -5.15 -4.95
C VAL A 40 -1.07 -5.06 -4.27
N SER A 41 -1.82 -6.15 -4.20
CA SER A 41 -3.15 -6.17 -3.58
C SER A 41 -3.10 -5.82 -2.09
N LEU A 42 -2.12 -6.34 -1.36
CA LEU A 42 -1.94 -6.03 0.07
C LEU A 42 -1.55 -4.58 0.29
N LEU A 43 -0.64 -4.05 -0.50
CA LEU A 43 -0.27 -2.64 -0.41
C LEU A 43 -1.47 -1.72 -0.66
N ILE A 44 -2.30 -2.04 -1.64
CA ILE A 44 -3.54 -1.28 -1.90
C ILE A 44 -4.48 -1.34 -0.69
N LYS A 45 -4.62 -2.50 -0.05
CA LYS A 45 -5.41 -2.63 1.18
C LYS A 45 -4.88 -1.76 2.32
N LEU A 46 -3.59 -1.51 2.38
CA LEU A 46 -2.97 -0.60 3.34
C LEU A 46 -3.17 0.89 2.98
N GLY A 47 -3.80 1.19 1.87
CA GLY A 47 -4.05 2.56 1.42
C GLY A 47 -3.03 3.09 0.42
N VAL A 48 -2.12 2.25 -0.05
CA VAL A 48 -1.13 2.64 -1.06
C VAL A 48 -1.80 2.77 -2.42
N GLN A 49 -1.43 3.78 -3.18
CA GLN A 49 -1.95 3.95 -4.53
C GLN A 49 -1.53 2.80 -5.43
N SER A 50 -2.42 2.38 -6.31
CA SER A 50 -2.20 1.24 -7.20
C SER A 50 -0.93 1.38 -8.03
N TYR A 51 -0.66 2.55 -8.59
CA TYR A 51 0.53 2.79 -9.39
C TYR A 51 1.81 2.74 -8.54
N THR A 52 1.78 3.19 -7.29
CA THR A 52 2.92 3.09 -6.37
C THR A 52 3.23 1.64 -6.01
N ALA A 53 2.21 0.86 -5.68
CA ALA A 53 2.34 -0.56 -5.39
C ALA A 53 2.90 -1.33 -6.60
N LYS A 54 2.41 -1.04 -7.79
CA LYS A 54 2.90 -1.65 -9.04
C LYS A 54 4.36 -1.29 -9.32
N CYS A 55 4.75 -0.03 -9.13
CA CYS A 55 6.14 0.39 -9.32
C CYS A 55 7.08 -0.32 -8.34
N LEU A 56 6.68 -0.44 -7.08
CA LEU A 56 7.48 -1.17 -6.09
C LEU A 56 7.68 -2.63 -6.51
N ALA A 57 6.62 -3.31 -6.90
CA ALA A 57 6.69 -4.69 -7.36
C ALA A 57 7.56 -4.83 -8.61
N CYS A 58 7.43 -3.93 -9.57
CA CYS A 58 8.25 -3.93 -10.77
C CYS A 58 9.74 -3.72 -10.48
N LEU A 59 10.07 -2.78 -9.61
CA LEU A 59 11.45 -2.55 -9.21
C LEU A 59 12.04 -3.75 -8.48
N HIS A 60 11.23 -4.44 -7.69
CA HIS A 60 11.68 -5.68 -7.06
C HIS A 60 11.92 -6.80 -8.06
N ASN A 61 11.00 -7.00 -9.00
CA ASN A 61 11.06 -8.13 -9.95
C ASN A 61 12.08 -7.93 -11.07
N HIS A 62 12.21 -6.70 -11.57
CA HIS A 62 13.04 -6.39 -12.73
C HIS A 62 14.35 -5.68 -12.37
N GLY A 63 14.49 -5.23 -11.13
CA GLY A 63 15.66 -4.48 -10.70
C GLY A 63 15.65 -3.03 -11.21
N PRO A 64 16.84 -2.40 -11.27
CA PRO A 64 16.95 -1.00 -11.70
C PRO A 64 16.24 -0.74 -13.01
N SER A 65 15.45 0.30 -13.06
CA SER A 65 14.57 0.60 -14.19
C SER A 65 14.49 2.09 -14.46
N THR A 66 14.39 2.44 -15.74
CA THR A 66 14.05 3.81 -16.17
C THR A 66 12.54 4.03 -16.06
N SER A 67 12.11 5.30 -16.12
CA SER A 67 10.68 5.62 -16.16
C SER A 67 9.96 4.91 -17.30
N ARG A 68 10.58 4.83 -18.46
CA ARG A 68 10.00 4.15 -19.62
C ARG A 68 9.84 2.64 -19.40
N MET A 69 10.83 2.01 -18.77
CA MET A 69 10.74 0.60 -18.41
C MET A 69 9.60 0.34 -17.42
N LEU A 70 9.44 1.21 -16.44
CA LEU A 70 8.34 1.12 -15.48
C LEU A 70 6.99 1.28 -16.15
N GLN A 71 6.85 2.22 -17.09
CA GLN A 71 5.61 2.36 -17.86
C GLN A 71 5.25 1.07 -18.59
N ASN A 72 6.21 0.48 -19.24
CA ASN A 72 6.00 -0.74 -20.05
C ASN A 72 5.75 -1.97 -19.16
N ASN A 73 6.56 -2.16 -18.12
CA ASN A 73 6.49 -3.35 -17.28
C ASN A 73 5.27 -3.33 -16.33
N CYS A 74 4.90 -2.16 -15.88
CA CYS A 74 3.76 -2.00 -14.96
C CYS A 74 2.46 -1.68 -15.67
N ASN A 75 2.51 -1.40 -16.95
CA ASN A 75 1.37 -0.97 -17.76
C ASN A 75 0.63 0.23 -17.15
N ILE A 76 1.41 1.25 -16.79
CA ILE A 76 0.90 2.51 -16.23
C ILE A 76 1.42 3.69 -17.05
N ARG A 77 0.73 4.82 -16.95
CA ARG A 77 1.07 6.01 -17.71
C ARG A 77 2.22 6.77 -17.08
N GLN A 78 2.93 7.55 -17.88
CA GLN A 78 4.07 8.34 -17.44
C GLN A 78 3.75 9.26 -16.25
N PRO A 79 2.62 9.99 -16.19
CA PRO A 79 2.28 10.79 -15.01
C PRO A 79 2.16 9.96 -13.73
N ASP A 80 1.59 8.76 -13.83
CA ASP A 80 1.42 7.85 -12.69
C ASP A 80 2.78 7.31 -12.21
N VAL A 81 3.71 7.02 -13.12
CA VAL A 81 5.09 6.66 -12.77
C VAL A 81 5.76 7.78 -12.01
N SER A 82 5.61 9.02 -12.47
CA SER A 82 6.21 10.19 -11.82
C SER A 82 5.71 10.36 -10.39
N VAL A 83 4.42 10.20 -10.17
CA VAL A 83 3.81 10.29 -8.83
C VAL A 83 4.26 9.11 -7.95
N ALA A 84 4.27 7.90 -8.50
CA ALA A 84 4.72 6.71 -7.78
C ALA A 84 6.18 6.85 -7.32
N ILE A 85 7.06 7.27 -8.19
CA ILE A 85 8.49 7.45 -7.88
C ILE A 85 8.67 8.57 -6.85
N ALA A 86 7.92 9.67 -6.95
CA ALA A 86 7.98 10.74 -5.95
C ALA A 86 7.58 10.22 -4.56
N GLU A 87 6.55 9.41 -4.48
CA GLU A 87 6.09 8.78 -3.23
C GLU A 87 7.12 7.80 -2.67
N LEU A 88 7.65 6.92 -3.51
CA LEU A 88 8.67 5.95 -3.09
C LEU A 88 9.97 6.64 -2.62
N ARG A 89 10.31 7.76 -3.23
CA ARG A 89 11.44 8.57 -2.79
C ARG A 89 11.15 9.29 -1.48
N ARG A 90 9.95 9.82 -1.31
CA ARG A 90 9.52 10.44 -0.04
C ARG A 90 9.65 9.46 1.12
N LEU A 91 9.30 8.21 0.90
CA LEU A 91 9.41 7.14 1.89
C LEU A 91 10.83 6.57 2.02
N ASN A 92 11.76 7.09 1.25
CA ASN A 92 13.16 6.64 1.25
C ASN A 92 13.33 5.17 0.84
N VAL A 93 12.46 4.69 -0.02
CA VAL A 93 12.43 3.30 -0.52
C VAL A 93 13.19 3.15 -1.84
N VAL A 94 13.29 4.23 -2.62
CA VAL A 94 13.89 4.26 -3.94
C VAL A 94 15.00 5.30 -4.01
N GLU A 95 16.10 4.94 -4.65
CA GLU A 95 17.18 5.82 -5.02
C GLU A 95 17.21 6.05 -6.52
N LEU A 96 17.80 7.17 -6.88
CA LEU A 96 17.96 7.61 -8.24
C LEU A 96 19.42 7.64 -8.61
N ASP A 97 19.77 6.94 -9.68
CA ASP A 97 21.07 7.08 -10.33
C ASP A 97 20.89 7.77 -11.67
N SER A 98 21.78 8.75 -11.93
CA SER A 98 21.85 9.33 -13.26
C SER A 98 22.62 8.39 -14.17
N SER A 99 22.04 7.93 -15.28
CA SER A 99 22.82 7.24 -16.29
C SER A 99 23.81 8.23 -16.88
N ALA A 100 25.07 7.81 -16.97
CA ALA A 100 26.05 8.58 -17.69
C ALA A 100 25.59 8.75 -19.16
N ALA A 101 25.40 9.98 -19.57
CA ALA A 101 24.97 10.27 -20.93
C ALA A 101 26.14 10.01 -21.89
N ASN A 102 26.19 8.81 -22.44
CA ASN A 102 27.13 8.44 -23.50
C ASN A 102 26.55 8.74 -24.90
N GLY A 103 25.64 9.69 -25.02
CA GLY A 103 24.99 9.99 -26.27
C GLY A 103 24.32 11.34 -26.31
N ARG A 104 23.73 11.64 -27.46
CA ARG A 104 22.93 12.84 -27.66
C ARG A 104 21.59 12.67 -26.96
N GLY A 105 21.26 13.57 -26.06
CA GLY A 105 19.96 13.61 -25.43
C GLY A 105 20.03 13.81 -23.91
N ARG A 106 18.85 13.93 -23.32
CA ARG A 106 18.71 14.12 -21.89
C ARG A 106 19.05 12.82 -21.16
N PRO A 107 19.90 12.83 -20.10
CA PRO A 107 20.20 11.66 -19.30
C PRO A 107 18.91 11.04 -18.75
N SER A 108 18.76 9.74 -18.89
CA SER A 108 17.68 9.01 -18.26
C SER A 108 18.03 8.70 -16.82
N HIS A 109 17.08 8.88 -15.94
CA HIS A 109 17.22 8.47 -14.55
C HIS A 109 16.94 6.97 -14.42
N ILE A 110 17.74 6.31 -13.60
CA ILE A 110 17.57 4.91 -13.26
C ILE A 110 17.16 4.83 -11.80
N TYR A 111 16.03 4.21 -11.53
CA TYR A 111 15.48 4.02 -10.20
C TYR A 111 15.74 2.60 -9.71
N HIS A 112 16.11 2.46 -8.45
CA HIS A 112 16.30 1.16 -7.83
C HIS A 112 15.86 1.18 -6.37
N LEU A 113 15.52 0.02 -5.82
CA LEU A 113 15.16 -0.11 -4.41
C LEU A 113 16.38 0.11 -3.54
N LYS A 114 16.19 0.78 -2.40
CA LYS A 114 17.25 1.09 -1.43
C LYS A 114 17.65 -0.09 -0.55
N GLY A 115 17.00 -1.20 -0.66
CA GLY A 115 17.28 -2.35 0.18
C GLY A 115 16.48 -3.57 -0.26
N THR A 116 16.32 -4.50 0.64
CA THR A 116 15.47 -5.67 0.41
C THR A 116 14.01 -5.28 0.37
N LEU A 117 13.19 -6.13 -0.21
CA LEU A 117 11.73 -5.90 -0.21
C LEU A 117 11.19 -5.77 1.22
N ASN A 118 11.69 -6.58 2.15
CA ASN A 118 11.29 -6.50 3.56
C ASN A 118 11.57 -5.12 4.16
N GLU A 119 12.70 -4.53 3.84
CA GLU A 119 13.04 -3.18 4.29
C GLU A 119 12.16 -2.12 3.60
N CYS A 120 11.89 -2.30 2.34
CA CYS A 120 11.11 -1.37 1.54
C CYS A 120 9.63 -1.29 1.93
N ILE A 121 9.06 -2.37 2.48
CA ILE A 121 7.65 -2.37 2.90
C ILE A 121 7.43 -1.75 4.29
N ILE A 122 8.47 -1.61 5.11
CA ILE A 122 8.37 -1.09 6.48
C ILE A 122 7.66 0.27 6.54
N PRO A 123 8.02 1.28 5.73
CA PRO A 123 7.36 2.58 5.78
C PRO A 123 5.85 2.51 5.50
N PHE A 124 5.43 1.63 4.62
CA PHE A 124 4.00 1.43 4.31
C PHE A 124 3.25 0.81 5.48
N ILE A 125 3.87 -0.16 6.15
CA ILE A 125 3.30 -0.78 7.34
C ILE A 125 3.18 0.25 8.47
N GLU A 126 4.20 1.05 8.70
CA GLU A 126 4.21 2.09 9.73
C GLU A 126 3.13 3.15 9.47
N GLU A 127 3.00 3.63 8.24
CA GLU A 127 1.94 4.58 7.88
C GLU A 127 0.55 3.97 8.10
N ALA A 128 0.34 2.72 7.72
CA ALA A 128 -0.93 2.04 7.91
C ALA A 128 -1.26 1.88 9.40
N GLN A 129 -0.28 1.50 10.22
CA GLN A 129 -0.45 1.39 11.67
C GLN A 129 -0.78 2.73 12.31
N ASN A 130 -0.11 3.80 11.90
CA ASN A 130 -0.42 5.16 12.35
C ASN A 130 -1.83 5.58 11.97
N ASN A 131 -2.28 5.26 10.76
CA ASN A 131 -3.64 5.56 10.31
C ASN A 131 -4.68 4.82 11.15
N ILE A 132 -4.45 3.57 11.51
CA ILE A 132 -5.33 2.81 12.42
C ILE A 132 -5.42 3.52 13.77
N THR A 133 -4.30 3.92 14.34
CA THR A 133 -4.26 4.63 15.62
C THR A 133 -5.06 5.93 15.56
N HIS A 134 -4.90 6.71 14.50
CA HIS A 134 -5.67 7.95 14.31
C HIS A 134 -7.16 7.70 14.17
N ILE A 135 -7.56 6.67 13.45
CA ILE A 135 -8.98 6.31 13.29
C ILE A 135 -9.59 5.90 14.63
N ILE A 136 -8.91 5.08 15.41
CA ILE A 136 -9.37 4.66 16.74
C ILE A 136 -9.54 5.88 17.65
N SER A 137 -8.57 6.78 17.65
CA SER A 137 -8.63 8.03 18.43
C SER A 137 -9.82 8.90 18.01
N ALA A 138 -10.06 9.03 16.71
CA ALA A 138 -11.19 9.80 16.18
C ALA A 138 -12.53 9.19 16.59
N ILE A 139 -12.66 7.87 16.57
CA ILE A 139 -13.86 7.16 17.00
C ILE A 139 -14.16 7.47 18.48
N ASN A 140 -13.15 7.34 19.33
CA ASN A 140 -13.31 7.61 20.77
C ASN A 140 -13.72 9.07 21.03
N THR A 141 -13.10 9.99 20.32
CA THR A 141 -13.42 11.42 20.44
C THR A 141 -14.85 11.71 19.99
N LEU A 142 -15.27 11.10 18.88
CA LEU A 142 -16.62 11.25 18.35
C LEU A 142 -17.68 10.74 19.35
N GLU A 143 -17.46 9.59 19.95
CA GLU A 143 -18.36 9.03 20.95
C GLU A 143 -18.48 9.94 22.19
N GLN A 144 -17.35 10.48 22.64
CA GLN A 144 -17.37 11.42 23.78
C GLN A 144 -18.10 12.71 23.44
N LEU A 145 -17.88 13.24 22.25
CA LEU A 145 -18.56 14.44 21.78
C LEU A 145 -20.07 14.22 21.68
N ALA A 146 -20.50 13.11 21.10
CA ALA A 146 -21.90 12.77 20.97
C ALA A 146 -22.60 12.72 22.35
N ARG A 147 -21.97 12.09 23.34
CA ARG A 147 -22.49 12.04 24.72
C ARG A 147 -22.66 13.43 25.32
N LYS A 148 -21.69 14.32 25.09
CA LYS A 148 -21.76 15.70 25.61
C LYS A 148 -22.88 16.52 24.95
N MET A 149 -23.16 16.24 23.68
CA MET A 149 -24.21 16.95 22.93
C MET A 149 -25.62 16.49 23.31
N GLU A 150 -25.77 15.30 23.87
CA GLU A 150 -27.04 14.75 24.31
C GLU A 150 -27.38 15.11 25.76
N ASP A 151 -26.41 15.48 26.56
CA ASP A 151 -26.58 15.97 27.92
C ASP A 151 -26.96 17.47 27.91
#